data_5fa41bafbaa358c628d552e8917524a6
#
_entry.id   5fa41bafbaa358c628d552e8917524a6
#
_cell.length_a   1.000
_cell.length_b   1.000
_cell.length_c   1.000
_cell.angle_alpha   90.00
_cell.angle_beta   90.00
_cell.angle_gamma   90.00
#
_symmetry.space_group_name_H-M   'P 1'
#
loop_
_entity.id
_entity.type
_entity.pdbx_description
1 polymer ?
#
loop_
_entity_poly.entity_id
_entity_poly.type
_entity_poly.pdbx_seq_one_letter_code
_entity_poly.pdbx_strand_id
1 'polypeptide(L)'
;MAKELAKYKDSSGQEITITDVDVVRVFCDNPAVTQREVKLFVELCKAQRLNPFIREAYLVKYGDKPASLVVGKDVYTKRAQANPRFKGMQAGIFVTRDGKGKEREGSMVLPGETVVGGWCKVFVEGYDVPIYDSVAFDEYATRK
;
A
#
# COMPACT_ATOMS: atom_id res chain seq x y z
N MET A 1 -24.69 -15.74 14.82
CA MET A 1 -24.93 -14.53 14.02
C MET A 1 -23.66 -13.70 13.96
N ALA A 2 -23.41 -13.08 12.81
CA ALA A 2 -22.26 -12.18 12.66
C ALA A 2 -22.43 -10.96 13.59
N LYS A 3 -21.39 -10.63 14.35
CA LYS A 3 -21.37 -9.49 15.26
C LYS A 3 -20.82 -8.27 14.53
N GLU A 4 -21.61 -7.17 14.53
CA GLU A 4 -21.12 -5.89 14.00
C GLU A 4 -19.95 -5.38 14.87
N LEU A 5 -18.84 -5.04 14.22
CA LEU A 5 -17.65 -4.50 14.87
C LEU A 5 -17.50 -3.00 14.62
N ALA A 6 -17.88 -2.51 13.44
CA ALA A 6 -17.84 -1.11 13.11
C ALA A 6 -18.81 -0.74 11.99
N LYS A 7 -19.29 0.50 12.06
CA LYS A 7 -20.08 1.15 11.01
C LYS A 7 -19.55 2.57 10.81
N TYR A 8 -19.19 2.92 9.58
CA TYR A 8 -18.62 4.22 9.23
C TYR A 8 -18.80 4.51 7.75
N LYS A 9 -18.49 5.74 7.32
CA LYS A 9 -18.43 6.10 5.90
C LYS A 9 -17.00 6.09 5.42
N ASP A 10 -16.75 5.45 4.28
CA ASP A 10 -15.45 5.47 3.62
C ASP A 10 -15.12 6.86 3.02
N SER A 11 -13.97 6.96 2.36
CA SER A 11 -13.52 8.22 1.74
C SER A 11 -14.42 8.70 0.60
N SER A 12 -15.22 7.80 -0.01
CA SER A 12 -16.19 8.14 -1.06
C SER A 12 -17.56 8.53 -0.51
N GLY A 13 -17.78 8.38 0.82
CA GLY A 13 -19.06 8.60 1.48
C GLY A 13 -19.97 7.37 1.54
N GLN A 14 -19.50 6.22 1.03
CA GLN A 14 -20.24 4.97 1.10
C GLN A 14 -20.26 4.44 2.55
N GLU A 15 -21.42 4.00 3.01
CA GLU A 15 -21.55 3.37 4.33
C GLU A 15 -20.95 1.97 4.31
N ILE A 16 -20.02 1.73 5.24
CA ILE A 16 -19.31 0.47 5.42
C ILE A 16 -19.70 -0.12 6.78
N THR A 17 -20.12 -1.37 6.78
CA THR A 17 -20.36 -2.16 7.99
C THR A 17 -19.42 -3.36 7.97
N ILE A 18 -18.61 -3.51 9.02
CA ILE A 18 -17.68 -4.62 9.18
C ILE A 18 -18.17 -5.52 10.30
N THR A 19 -18.24 -6.81 10.04
CA THR A 19 -18.55 -7.85 11.03
C THR A 19 -17.31 -8.68 11.38
N ASP A 20 -17.38 -9.42 12.48
CA ASP A 20 -16.32 -10.36 12.88
C ASP A 20 -16.09 -11.45 11.84
N VAL A 21 -17.14 -11.88 11.15
CA VAL A 21 -17.07 -12.88 10.08
C VAL A 21 -16.34 -12.33 8.86
N ASP A 22 -16.56 -11.06 8.50
CA ASP A 22 -15.90 -10.42 7.35
C ASP A 22 -14.38 -10.39 7.54
N VAL A 23 -13.90 -10.05 8.73
CA VAL A 23 -12.46 -9.97 8.99
C VAL A 23 -11.79 -11.32 8.83
N VAL A 24 -12.39 -12.37 9.36
CA VAL A 24 -11.81 -13.72 9.33
C VAL A 24 -11.91 -14.39 7.96
N ARG A 25 -13.00 -14.13 7.23
CA ARG A 25 -13.28 -14.84 5.97
C ARG A 25 -12.93 -14.06 4.71
N VAL A 26 -12.96 -12.73 4.78
CA VAL A 26 -12.81 -11.87 3.61
C VAL A 26 -11.49 -11.08 3.63
N PHE A 27 -11.10 -10.57 4.80
CA PHE A 27 -9.97 -9.65 4.90
C PHE A 27 -8.67 -10.30 5.41
N CYS A 28 -8.74 -11.54 5.86
CA CYS A 28 -7.58 -12.29 6.32
C CYS A 28 -7.66 -13.75 5.84
N ASP A 29 -6.61 -14.21 5.16
CA ASP A 29 -6.56 -15.59 4.65
C ASP A 29 -6.22 -16.64 5.75
N ASN A 30 -5.89 -16.19 6.96
CA ASN A 30 -5.51 -17.07 8.06
C ASN A 30 -6.55 -17.02 9.21
N PRO A 31 -7.22 -18.15 9.52
CA PRO A 31 -8.20 -18.21 10.61
C PRO A 31 -7.60 -18.03 12.02
N ALA A 32 -6.27 -18.13 12.16
CA ALA A 32 -5.58 -17.93 13.43
C ALA A 32 -5.45 -16.45 13.83
N VAL A 33 -6.13 -15.54 13.12
CA VAL A 33 -6.17 -14.13 13.48
C VAL A 33 -6.80 -13.94 14.88
N THR A 34 -6.13 -13.16 15.72
CA THR A 34 -6.58 -12.92 17.08
C THR A 34 -7.62 -11.80 17.18
N GLN A 35 -8.41 -11.79 18.23
CA GLN A 35 -9.39 -10.70 18.47
C GLN A 35 -8.71 -9.32 18.57
N ARG A 36 -7.49 -9.26 19.09
CA ARG A 36 -6.70 -8.01 19.15
C ARG A 36 -6.33 -7.52 17.75
N GLU A 37 -5.88 -8.42 16.88
CA GLU A 37 -5.54 -8.10 15.49
C GLU A 37 -6.78 -7.64 14.70
N VAL A 38 -7.92 -8.31 14.91
CA VAL A 38 -9.21 -7.92 14.34
C VAL A 38 -9.60 -6.50 14.77
N LYS A 39 -9.51 -6.22 16.07
CA LYS A 39 -9.84 -4.88 16.60
C LYS A 39 -8.94 -3.79 16.02
N LEU A 40 -7.63 -4.01 15.97
CA LEU A 40 -6.68 -3.06 15.40
C LEU A 40 -6.96 -2.80 13.91
N PHE A 41 -7.29 -3.84 13.15
CA PHE A 41 -7.66 -3.72 11.75
C PHE A 41 -8.92 -2.86 11.56
N VAL A 42 -9.96 -3.13 12.32
CA VAL A 42 -11.22 -2.39 12.27
C VAL A 42 -11.03 -0.92 12.63
N GLU A 43 -10.25 -0.64 13.67
CA GLU A 43 -9.94 0.73 14.09
C GLU A 43 -9.11 1.48 13.03
N LEU A 44 -8.16 0.80 12.36
CA LEU A 44 -7.42 1.37 11.24
C LEU A 44 -8.36 1.76 10.08
N CYS A 45 -9.23 0.83 9.67
CA CYS A 45 -10.17 1.08 8.59
C CYS A 45 -11.09 2.27 8.90
N LYS A 46 -11.63 2.32 10.11
CA LYS A 46 -12.49 3.40 10.57
C LYS A 46 -11.76 4.74 10.63
N ALA A 47 -10.58 4.78 11.25
CA ALA A 47 -9.80 6.00 11.42
C ALA A 47 -9.34 6.60 10.09
N GLN A 48 -8.97 5.75 9.14
CA GLN A 48 -8.53 6.18 7.82
C GLN A 48 -9.63 6.19 6.76
N ARG A 49 -10.86 5.84 7.13
CA ARG A 49 -12.03 5.78 6.24
C ARG A 49 -11.79 4.87 5.02
N LEU A 50 -11.16 3.72 5.27
CA LEU A 50 -10.82 2.72 4.25
C LEU A 50 -11.99 1.77 4.00
N ASN A 51 -12.12 1.32 2.77
CA ASN A 51 -13.07 0.29 2.40
C ASN A 51 -12.35 -1.06 2.18
N PRO A 52 -12.35 -1.97 3.15
CA PRO A 52 -11.66 -3.25 3.01
C PRO A 52 -12.32 -4.18 1.98
N PHE A 53 -13.60 -3.99 1.65
CA PHE A 53 -14.30 -4.80 0.65
C PHE A 53 -13.77 -4.59 -0.77
N ILE A 54 -13.15 -3.44 -1.04
CA ILE A 54 -12.45 -3.15 -2.31
C ILE A 54 -10.92 -3.22 -2.15
N ARG A 55 -10.45 -3.91 -1.10
CA ARG A 55 -9.03 -4.15 -0.79
C ARG A 55 -8.21 -2.87 -0.52
N GLU A 56 -8.84 -1.84 -0.03
CA GLU A 56 -8.12 -0.66 0.48
C GLU A 56 -7.34 -0.97 1.76
N ALA A 57 -7.76 -1.99 2.50
CA ALA A 57 -7.03 -2.54 3.64
C ALA A 57 -7.26 -4.05 3.74
N TYR A 58 -6.25 -4.77 4.22
CA TYR A 58 -6.33 -6.22 4.48
C TYR A 58 -5.30 -6.66 5.50
N LEU A 59 -5.49 -7.86 6.05
CA LEU A 59 -4.57 -8.50 6.98
C LEU A 59 -3.76 -9.59 6.29
N VAL A 60 -2.48 -9.62 6.58
CA VAL A 60 -1.57 -10.71 6.17
C VAL A 60 -1.01 -11.36 7.41
N LYS A 61 -1.25 -12.66 7.56
CA LYS A 61 -0.76 -13.43 8.72
C LYS A 61 -0.10 -14.72 8.26
N TYR A 62 1.15 -14.88 8.62
CA TYR A 62 1.94 -16.09 8.31
C TYR A 62 2.07 -16.97 9.56
N GLY A 63 1.40 -18.12 9.57
CA GLY A 63 1.39 -19.04 10.71
C GLY A 63 0.96 -18.34 11.99
N ASP A 64 1.75 -18.50 13.05
CA ASP A 64 1.47 -17.90 14.37
C ASP A 64 2.11 -16.52 14.58
N LYS A 65 2.78 -15.98 13.56
CA LYS A 65 3.35 -14.63 13.63
C LYS A 65 2.25 -13.57 13.73
N PRO A 66 2.53 -12.40 14.34
CA PRO A 66 1.58 -11.30 14.36
C PRO A 66 1.11 -10.92 12.96
N ALA A 67 -0.17 -10.62 12.81
CA ALA A 67 -0.71 -10.16 11.54
C ALA A 67 -0.19 -8.75 11.20
N SER A 68 0.12 -8.54 9.93
CA SER A 68 0.45 -7.23 9.37
C SER A 68 -0.81 -6.60 8.78
N LEU A 69 -1.08 -5.36 9.19
CA LEU A 69 -2.14 -4.55 8.59
C LEU A 69 -1.56 -3.87 7.35
N VAL A 70 -2.15 -4.11 6.21
CA VAL A 70 -1.68 -3.58 4.94
C VAL A 70 -2.72 -2.63 4.36
N VAL A 71 -2.28 -1.43 3.99
CA VAL A 71 -3.09 -0.48 3.22
C VAL A 71 -2.71 -0.62 1.75
N GLY A 72 -3.71 -0.78 0.89
CA GLY A 72 -3.50 -0.94 -0.55
C GLY A 72 -2.82 0.28 -1.17
N LYS A 73 -1.89 0.08 -2.09
CA LYS A 73 -1.15 1.17 -2.76
C LYS A 73 -2.07 2.21 -3.42
N ASP A 74 -3.19 1.76 -3.95
CA ASP A 74 -4.14 2.61 -4.67
C ASP A 74 -4.82 3.65 -3.77
N VAL A 75 -4.85 3.42 -2.46
CA VAL A 75 -5.33 4.41 -1.47
C VAL A 75 -4.47 5.66 -1.52
N TYR A 76 -3.16 5.50 -1.55
CA TYR A 76 -2.22 6.63 -1.59
C TYR A 76 -2.32 7.40 -2.90
N THR A 77 -2.44 6.70 -4.02
CA THR A 77 -2.65 7.32 -5.34
C THR A 77 -3.96 8.10 -5.40
N LYS A 78 -5.06 7.52 -4.92
CA LYS A 78 -6.36 8.21 -4.84
C LYS A 78 -6.30 9.47 -3.97
N ARG A 79 -5.64 9.39 -2.80
CA ARG A 79 -5.47 10.54 -1.90
C ARG A 79 -4.63 11.63 -2.54
N ALA A 80 -3.56 11.28 -3.24
CA ALA A 80 -2.75 12.23 -3.97
C ALA A 80 -3.56 12.94 -5.07
N GLN A 81 -4.28 12.17 -5.89
CA GLN A 81 -5.12 12.71 -6.96
C GLN A 81 -6.26 13.61 -6.46
N ALA A 82 -6.78 13.33 -5.26
CA ALA A 82 -7.80 14.17 -4.62
C ALA A 82 -7.25 15.48 -4.05
N ASN A 83 -5.94 15.61 -3.89
CA ASN A 83 -5.31 16.84 -3.39
C ASN A 83 -5.17 17.85 -4.54
N PRO A 84 -5.75 19.05 -4.44
CA PRO A 84 -5.71 20.05 -5.51
C PRO A 84 -4.29 20.56 -5.84
N ARG A 85 -3.33 20.37 -4.92
CA ARG A 85 -1.92 20.74 -5.11
C ARG A 85 -1.09 19.67 -5.81
N PHE A 86 -1.65 18.47 -6.01
CA PHE A 86 -0.96 17.39 -6.71
C PHE A 86 -0.85 17.68 -8.21
N LYS A 87 0.35 17.73 -8.74
CA LYS A 87 0.64 18.02 -10.16
C LYS A 87 1.07 16.82 -10.97
N GLY A 88 1.19 15.68 -10.33
CA GLY A 88 1.59 14.44 -10.98
C GLY A 88 2.80 13.78 -10.32
N MET A 89 3.16 12.62 -10.84
CA MET A 89 4.31 11.86 -10.38
C MET A 89 5.04 11.20 -11.53
N GLN A 90 6.32 10.98 -11.33
CA GLN A 90 7.17 10.15 -12.19
C GLN A 90 7.79 9.06 -11.33
N ALA A 91 7.89 7.87 -11.87
CA ALA A 91 8.54 6.74 -11.19
C ALA A 91 9.35 5.92 -12.19
N GLY A 92 10.38 5.26 -11.71
CA GLY A 92 11.24 4.47 -12.55
C GLY A 92 12.18 3.58 -11.75
N ILE A 93 13.16 3.08 -12.44
CA ILE A 93 14.16 2.17 -11.90
C ILE A 93 15.58 2.72 -12.12
N PHE A 94 16.48 2.28 -11.24
CA PHE A 94 17.93 2.37 -11.46
C PHE A 94 18.42 1.03 -11.98
N VAL A 95 19.13 1.04 -13.07
CA VAL A 95 19.76 -0.13 -13.68
C VAL A 95 21.25 0.06 -13.80
N THR A 96 22.00 -1.04 -13.75
CA THR A 96 23.44 -1.05 -14.05
C THR A 96 23.71 -1.94 -15.24
N ARG A 97 24.67 -1.50 -16.06
CA ARG A 97 25.26 -2.27 -17.15
C ARG A 97 26.74 -1.91 -17.26
N ASP A 98 27.61 -2.93 -17.32
CA ASP A 98 29.07 -2.76 -17.42
C ASP A 98 29.65 -1.80 -16.36
N GLY A 99 29.15 -1.90 -15.12
CA GLY A 99 29.56 -1.05 -14.01
C GLY A 99 29.04 0.39 -14.05
N LYS A 100 28.21 0.74 -15.01
CA LYS A 100 27.60 2.08 -15.15
C LYS A 100 26.14 2.05 -14.72
N GLY A 101 25.76 2.97 -13.84
CA GLY A 101 24.38 3.18 -13.39
C GLY A 101 23.62 4.11 -14.34
N LYS A 102 22.34 3.83 -14.52
CA LYS A 102 21.41 4.66 -15.29
C LYS A 102 20.05 4.71 -14.62
N GLU A 103 19.49 5.92 -14.52
CA GLU A 103 18.10 6.16 -14.17
C GLU A 103 17.21 5.96 -15.41
N ARG A 104 16.08 5.28 -15.25
CA ARG A 104 15.09 5.08 -16.31
C ARG A 104 13.69 5.27 -15.78
N GLU A 105 12.86 6.01 -16.47
CA GLU A 105 11.43 6.10 -16.20
C GLU A 105 10.73 4.80 -16.62
N GLY A 106 9.77 4.34 -15.81
CA GLY A 106 9.09 3.06 -15.97
C GLY A 106 9.90 1.87 -15.44
N SER A 107 9.50 0.67 -15.81
CA SER A 107 10.01 -0.58 -15.23
C SER A 107 10.71 -1.51 -16.22
N MET A 108 10.95 -1.04 -17.46
CA MET A 108 11.53 -1.89 -18.50
C MET A 108 13.02 -2.12 -18.28
N VAL A 109 13.43 -3.37 -18.23
CA VAL A 109 14.83 -3.81 -18.12
C VAL A 109 15.27 -4.38 -19.47
N LEU A 110 16.36 -3.85 -20.00
CA LEU A 110 16.93 -4.30 -21.28
C LEU A 110 17.92 -5.47 -21.06
N PRO A 111 18.18 -6.29 -22.09
CA PRO A 111 19.20 -7.34 -22.00
C PRO A 111 20.54 -6.80 -21.53
N GLY A 112 21.17 -7.49 -20.55
CA GLY A 112 22.44 -7.09 -19.95
C GLY A 112 22.35 -6.04 -18.86
N GLU A 113 21.17 -5.55 -18.51
CA GLU A 113 20.95 -4.66 -17.40
C GLU A 113 20.50 -5.41 -16.13
N THR A 114 20.89 -4.86 -14.99
CA THR A 114 20.47 -5.37 -13.66
C THR A 114 19.79 -4.24 -12.91
N VAL A 115 18.60 -4.50 -12.34
CA VAL A 115 17.88 -3.55 -11.48
C VAL A 115 18.59 -3.46 -10.14
N VAL A 116 18.91 -2.25 -9.71
CA VAL A 116 19.54 -1.98 -8.40
C VAL A 116 18.64 -1.16 -7.48
N GLY A 117 17.58 -0.59 -7.98
CA GLY A 117 16.63 0.16 -7.16
C GLY A 117 15.49 0.75 -7.96
N GLY A 118 14.65 1.48 -7.24
CA GLY A 118 13.52 2.23 -7.79
C GLY A 118 13.49 3.65 -7.25
N TRP A 119 12.84 4.55 -7.96
CA TRP A 119 12.69 5.94 -7.57
C TRP A 119 11.30 6.48 -7.92
N CYS A 120 10.89 7.52 -7.21
CA CYS A 120 9.67 8.26 -7.47
C CYS A 120 9.88 9.75 -7.20
N LYS A 121 9.29 10.58 -8.06
CA LYS A 121 9.20 12.04 -7.88
C LYS A 121 7.73 12.43 -7.85
N VAL A 122 7.33 13.22 -6.86
CA VAL A 122 5.98 13.76 -6.76
C VAL A 122 6.04 15.28 -6.87
N PHE A 123 5.30 15.82 -7.81
CA PHE A 123 5.25 17.26 -8.08
C PHE A 123 4.06 17.89 -7.33
N VAL A 124 4.34 18.88 -6.52
CA VAL A 124 3.36 19.58 -5.66
C VAL A 124 3.40 21.05 -5.97
N GLU A 125 2.23 21.68 -6.15
CA GLU A 125 2.13 23.12 -6.36
C GLU A 125 2.71 23.90 -5.18
N GLY A 126 3.53 24.91 -5.49
CA GLY A 126 4.22 25.74 -4.51
C GLY A 126 5.54 25.17 -3.98
N TYR A 127 5.97 23.99 -4.46
CA TYR A 127 7.30 23.44 -4.18
C TYR A 127 8.24 23.73 -5.36
N ASP A 128 9.43 24.25 -5.08
CA ASP A 128 10.44 24.53 -6.11
C ASP A 128 11.08 23.25 -6.66
N VAL A 129 11.11 22.20 -5.84
CA VAL A 129 11.65 20.88 -6.21
C VAL A 129 10.61 19.78 -5.93
N PRO A 130 10.59 18.72 -6.72
CA PRO A 130 9.71 17.59 -6.44
C PRO A 130 10.12 16.88 -5.13
N ILE A 131 9.14 16.28 -4.47
CA ILE A 131 9.41 15.30 -3.41
C ILE A 131 9.99 14.06 -4.08
N TYR A 132 11.17 13.65 -3.65
CA TYR A 132 11.91 12.52 -4.22
C TYR A 132 12.11 11.43 -3.18
N ASP A 133 11.90 10.18 -3.59
CA ASP A 133 12.24 9.02 -2.78
C ASP A 133 12.82 7.91 -3.65
N SER A 134 13.65 7.08 -3.08
CA SER A 134 14.24 5.94 -3.76
C SER A 134 14.43 4.76 -2.80
N VAL A 135 14.44 3.57 -3.35
CA VAL A 135 14.60 2.33 -2.60
C VAL A 135 15.65 1.46 -3.29
N ALA A 136 16.53 0.84 -2.51
CA ALA A 136 17.45 -0.16 -3.04
C ALA A 136 16.74 -1.51 -3.23
N PHE A 137 17.09 -2.23 -4.28
CA PHE A 137 16.50 -3.53 -4.58
C PHE A 137 16.66 -4.50 -3.40
N ASP A 138 17.86 -4.54 -2.80
CA ASP A 138 18.19 -5.46 -1.71
C ASP A 138 17.41 -5.21 -0.41
N GLU A 139 16.88 -4.00 -0.21
CA GLU A 139 16.06 -3.67 0.97
C GLU A 139 14.72 -4.41 0.98
N TYR A 140 14.18 -4.69 -0.20
CA TYR A 140 12.83 -5.25 -0.36
C TYR A 140 12.81 -6.61 -1.05
N ALA A 141 13.93 -7.06 -1.63
CA ALA A 141 14.02 -8.36 -2.26
C ALA A 141 13.99 -9.46 -1.19
N THR A 142 12.91 -10.20 -1.12
CA THR A 142 12.84 -11.41 -0.32
C THR A 142 13.60 -12.52 -1.03
N ARG A 143 14.69 -13.00 -0.44
CA ARG A 143 15.34 -14.24 -0.87
C ARG A 143 14.36 -15.39 -0.65
N LYS A 144 13.97 -16.03 -1.73
CA LYS A 144 13.22 -17.30 -1.67
C LYS A 144 14.18 -18.43 -1.30
#